data_6068ff7b04f93d99816c36d1fc736290
#
_entry.id   6068ff7b04f93d99816c36d1fc736290
#
_cell.length_a   1.000
_cell.length_b   1.000
_cell.length_c   1.000
_cell.angle_alpha   90.00
_cell.angle_beta   90.00
_cell.angle_gamma   90.00
#
_symmetry.space_group_name_H-M   'P 1'
#
loop_
_entity.id
_entity.type
_entity.pdbx_description
1 polymer ?
#
loop_
_entity_poly.entity_id
_entity_poly.type
_entity_poly.pdbx_seq_one_letter_code
_entity_poly.pdbx_strand_id
1 'polypeptide(L)'
;MVEVYRSADAQAVERSVEAADSLPPLRLCADVEALTLGVRPPETEALRVRVDELRGRVDVARTLGLSGRIVEAHAQLSALMPEVDATDYRPLVAEAELARAGASELPEERIAALERAVWMAEVSHHDRVAAEAWVQLVEARGTGANEFVRALDAVARADAAIERIAGDPELRIRLDVA
;
A
#
# COMPACT_ATOMS: atom_id res chain seq x y z
N MET A 1 13.40 -3.74 5.34
CA MET A 1 13.41 -3.24 6.73
C MET A 1 14.78 -3.31 7.41
N VAL A 2 15.41 -4.47 7.56
CA VAL A 2 16.71 -4.60 8.27
C VAL A 2 17.80 -3.65 7.72
N GLU A 3 17.91 -3.50 6.41
CA GLU A 3 18.93 -2.66 5.80
C GLU A 3 18.74 -1.16 6.12
N VAL A 4 17.48 -0.69 6.16
CA VAL A 4 17.15 0.70 6.51
C VAL A 4 17.55 1.01 7.95
N TYR A 5 17.35 0.06 8.87
CA TYR A 5 17.70 0.24 10.28
C TYR A 5 19.19 0.05 10.60
N ARG A 6 19.99 -0.48 9.68
CA ARG A 6 21.45 -0.49 9.82
C ARG A 6 22.08 0.91 9.80
N SER A 7 21.45 1.84 9.10
CA SER A 7 21.87 3.25 8.99
C SER A 7 20.83 4.19 9.63
N ALA A 8 20.18 3.74 10.72
CA ALA A 8 19.13 4.49 11.37
C ALA A 8 19.68 5.79 11.99
N ASP A 9 19.01 6.89 11.69
CA ASP A 9 19.18 8.17 12.36
C ASP A 9 18.17 8.32 13.53
N ALA A 10 18.20 9.44 14.22
CA ALA A 10 17.32 9.70 15.35
C ALA A 10 15.83 9.62 14.95
N GLN A 11 15.46 10.06 13.75
CA GLN A 11 14.10 10.04 13.25
C GLN A 11 13.63 8.61 12.98
N ALA A 12 14.47 7.77 12.40
CA ALA A 12 14.17 6.35 12.17
C ALA A 12 13.99 5.60 13.50
N VAL A 13 14.75 5.96 14.54
CA VAL A 13 14.62 5.37 15.88
C VAL A 13 13.29 5.81 16.53
N GLU A 14 12.93 7.09 16.47
CA GLU A 14 11.66 7.60 17.01
C GLU A 14 10.44 6.90 16.39
N ARG A 15 10.49 6.61 15.08
CA ARG A 15 9.41 5.95 14.33
C ARG A 15 9.48 4.42 14.30
N SER A 16 10.45 3.82 14.99
CA SER A 16 10.68 2.38 14.93
C SER A 16 9.50 1.54 15.43
N VAL A 17 8.80 2.02 16.45
CA VAL A 17 7.61 1.35 17.01
C VAL A 17 6.45 1.41 16.00
N GLU A 18 6.15 2.59 15.47
CA GLU A 18 5.11 2.79 14.45
C GLU A 18 5.38 1.95 13.19
N ALA A 19 6.64 1.90 12.76
CA ALA A 19 7.05 1.07 11.63
C ALA A 19 6.93 -0.44 11.94
N ALA A 20 7.18 -0.87 13.16
CA ALA A 20 6.99 -2.26 13.57
C ALA A 20 5.50 -2.63 13.66
N ASP A 21 4.66 -1.75 14.17
CA ASP A 21 3.21 -1.94 14.25
C ASP A 21 2.54 -1.96 12.85
N SER A 22 3.16 -1.31 11.85
CA SER A 22 2.69 -1.34 10.47
C SER A 22 3.00 -2.64 9.71
N LEU A 23 3.73 -3.58 10.32
CA LEU A 23 4.00 -4.88 9.71
C LEU A 23 2.73 -5.73 9.64
N PRO A 24 2.52 -6.46 8.52
CA PRO A 24 1.40 -7.39 8.41
C PRO A 24 1.38 -8.38 9.58
N PRO A 25 0.24 -8.57 10.24
CA PRO A 25 0.16 -9.50 11.36
C PRO A 25 0.35 -10.95 10.90
N LEU A 26 1.07 -11.73 11.68
CA LEU A 26 1.43 -13.13 11.36
C LEU A 26 0.22 -14.04 11.08
N ARG A 27 -0.99 -13.70 11.60
CA ARG A 27 -2.21 -14.45 11.31
C ARG A 27 -2.55 -14.51 9.81
N LEU A 28 -2.14 -13.52 9.02
CA LEU A 28 -2.36 -13.51 7.57
C LEU A 28 -1.59 -14.64 6.86
N CYS A 29 -0.47 -15.07 7.42
CA CYS A 29 0.28 -16.20 6.89
C CYS A 29 -0.39 -17.56 7.22
N ALA A 30 -1.32 -17.60 8.16
CA ALA A 30 -2.05 -18.80 8.54
C ALA A 30 -3.41 -18.95 7.82
N ASP A 31 -3.85 -17.92 7.12
CA ASP A 31 -5.09 -17.92 6.34
C ASP A 31 -4.87 -18.58 4.97
N VAL A 32 -4.98 -19.91 4.95
CA VAL A 32 -4.77 -20.72 3.73
C VAL A 32 -5.82 -20.41 2.66
N GLU A 33 -7.03 -20.06 3.03
CA GLU A 33 -8.10 -19.72 2.10
C GLU A 33 -7.79 -18.39 1.39
N ALA A 34 -7.44 -17.35 2.12
CA ALA A 34 -7.02 -16.08 1.56
C ALA A 34 -5.75 -16.21 0.70
N LEU A 35 -4.81 -17.06 1.09
CA LEU A 35 -3.60 -17.34 0.32
C LEU A 35 -3.89 -18.10 -0.99
N THR A 36 -4.93 -18.94 -1.04
CA THR A 36 -5.30 -19.72 -2.23
C THR A 36 -6.25 -18.97 -3.18
N LEU A 37 -7.07 -18.06 -2.68
CA LEU A 37 -7.92 -17.16 -3.47
C LEU A 37 -7.15 -15.94 -4.02
N GLY A 38 -5.87 -15.87 -3.69
CA GLY A 38 -5.04 -14.70 -3.92
C GLY A 38 -4.78 -14.36 -5.38
N VAL A 39 -4.02 -13.32 -5.52
CA VAL A 39 -3.55 -12.72 -6.77
C VAL A 39 -2.95 -13.77 -7.73
N ARG A 40 -3.38 -13.76 -8.98
CA ARG A 40 -2.76 -14.64 -10.01
C ARG A 40 -1.28 -14.38 -10.08
N PRO A 41 -0.44 -15.44 -9.98
CA PRO A 41 1.00 -15.27 -10.14
C PRO A 41 1.34 -14.81 -11.57
N PRO A 42 2.53 -14.19 -11.77
CA PRO A 42 3.02 -13.85 -13.09
C PRO A 42 3.08 -15.09 -14.02
N GLU A 43 2.70 -14.92 -15.29
CA GLU A 43 2.53 -16.03 -16.24
C GLU A 43 3.82 -16.73 -16.60
N THR A 44 4.95 -16.04 -16.60
CA THR A 44 6.26 -16.58 -16.97
C THR A 44 7.26 -16.46 -15.83
N GLU A 45 8.23 -17.38 -15.79
CA GLU A 45 9.32 -17.33 -14.79
C GLU A 45 10.13 -16.03 -14.89
N ALA A 46 10.41 -15.55 -16.10
CA ALA A 46 11.13 -14.30 -16.32
C ALA A 46 10.37 -13.11 -15.73
N LEU A 47 9.03 -13.06 -15.92
CA LEU A 47 8.20 -12.02 -15.33
C LEU A 47 8.14 -12.15 -13.80
N ARG A 48 8.10 -13.38 -13.28
CA ARG A 48 8.11 -13.62 -11.82
C ARG A 48 9.38 -13.07 -11.19
N VAL A 49 10.55 -13.42 -11.72
CA VAL A 49 11.84 -12.90 -11.23
C VAL A 49 11.87 -11.38 -11.27
N ARG A 50 11.36 -10.78 -12.36
CA ARG A 50 11.31 -9.31 -12.47
C ARG A 50 10.36 -8.67 -11.48
N VAL A 51 9.18 -9.25 -11.29
CA VAL A 51 8.19 -8.79 -10.29
C VAL A 51 8.76 -8.86 -8.89
N ASP A 52 9.43 -9.97 -8.54
CA ASP A 52 10.01 -10.15 -7.20
C ASP A 52 11.15 -9.15 -6.94
N GLU A 53 11.99 -8.86 -7.94
CA GLU A 53 13.03 -7.83 -7.87
C GLU A 53 12.42 -6.44 -7.61
N LEU A 54 11.43 -6.06 -8.42
CA LEU A 54 10.79 -4.74 -8.30
C LEU A 54 10.00 -4.60 -7.00
N ARG A 55 9.31 -5.66 -6.58
CA ARG A 55 8.60 -5.69 -5.29
C ARG A 55 9.59 -5.45 -4.13
N GLY A 56 10.75 -6.09 -4.14
CA GLY A 56 11.80 -5.84 -3.15
C GLY A 56 12.25 -4.37 -3.11
N ARG A 57 12.36 -3.71 -4.27
CA ARG A 57 12.71 -2.28 -4.36
C ARG A 57 11.56 -1.39 -3.85
N VAL A 58 10.31 -1.72 -4.14
CA VAL A 58 9.12 -1.04 -3.60
C VAL A 58 9.07 -1.16 -2.07
N ASP A 59 9.34 -2.36 -1.53
CA ASP A 59 9.36 -2.58 -0.08
C ASP A 59 10.45 -1.78 0.64
N VAL A 60 11.62 -1.64 0.03
CA VAL A 60 12.70 -0.78 0.56
C VAL A 60 12.24 0.67 0.60
N ALA A 61 11.67 1.18 -0.49
CA ALA A 61 11.18 2.56 -0.55
C ALA A 61 10.01 2.80 0.43
N ARG A 62 9.09 1.85 0.55
CA ARG A 62 8.02 1.89 1.56
C ARG A 62 8.60 1.96 2.99
N THR A 63 9.62 1.16 3.28
CA THR A 63 10.29 1.16 4.58
C THR A 63 10.97 2.50 4.88
N LEU A 64 11.57 3.15 3.88
CA LEU A 64 12.10 4.51 4.00
C LEU A 64 10.99 5.50 4.39
N GLY A 65 9.83 5.44 3.74
CA GLY A 65 8.67 6.27 4.09
C GLY A 65 8.23 6.07 5.54
N LEU A 66 8.06 4.82 5.97
CA LEU A 66 7.70 4.47 7.36
C LEU A 66 8.74 4.92 8.39
N SER A 67 10.02 4.97 8.00
CA SER A 67 11.09 5.49 8.87
C SER A 67 11.21 7.02 8.89
N GLY A 68 10.30 7.73 8.21
CA GLY A 68 10.29 9.21 8.13
C GLY A 68 11.12 9.81 6.99
N ARG A 69 11.80 8.99 6.19
CA ARG A 69 12.59 9.44 5.02
C ARG A 69 11.70 9.63 3.79
N ILE A 70 10.64 10.47 3.93
CA ILE A 70 9.56 10.63 2.95
C ILE A 70 10.08 11.09 1.59
N VAL A 71 10.95 12.11 1.57
CA VAL A 71 11.50 12.67 0.32
C VAL A 71 12.28 11.61 -0.47
N GLU A 72 13.08 10.80 0.22
CA GLU A 72 13.86 9.74 -0.41
C GLU A 72 12.96 8.59 -0.90
N ALA A 73 11.97 8.20 -0.09
CA ALA A 73 10.97 7.21 -0.49
C ALA A 73 10.23 7.65 -1.74
N HIS A 74 9.75 8.89 -1.77
CA HIS A 74 9.05 9.47 -2.93
C HIS A 74 9.92 9.47 -4.18
N ALA A 75 11.19 9.90 -4.07
CA ALA A 75 12.11 9.91 -5.20
C ALA A 75 12.38 8.50 -5.75
N GLN A 76 12.59 7.51 -4.87
CA GLN A 76 12.81 6.12 -5.27
C GLN A 76 11.56 5.52 -5.94
N LEU A 77 10.37 5.70 -5.37
CA LEU A 77 9.13 5.20 -5.95
C LEU A 77 8.83 5.83 -7.29
N SER A 78 8.99 7.16 -7.41
CA SER A 78 8.79 7.87 -8.67
C SER A 78 9.74 7.36 -9.78
N ALA A 79 10.98 7.06 -9.44
CA ALA A 79 11.95 6.49 -10.38
C ALA A 79 11.62 5.03 -10.76
N LEU A 80 10.93 4.28 -9.87
CA LEU A 80 10.54 2.88 -10.09
C LEU A 80 9.31 2.73 -10.99
N MET A 81 8.38 3.68 -10.97
CA MET A 81 7.08 3.55 -11.64
C MET A 81 7.17 3.16 -13.12
N PRO A 82 8.07 3.73 -13.96
CA PRO A 82 8.19 3.31 -15.35
C PRO A 82 8.55 1.82 -15.52
N GLU A 83 9.40 1.28 -14.62
CA GLU A 83 9.80 -0.13 -14.65
C GLU A 83 8.65 -1.04 -14.16
N VAL A 84 7.92 -0.60 -13.15
CA VAL A 84 6.73 -1.29 -12.62
C VAL A 84 5.64 -1.35 -13.69
N ASP A 85 5.33 -0.22 -14.33
CA ASP A 85 4.32 -0.14 -15.39
C ASP A 85 4.68 -1.03 -16.60
N ALA A 86 5.96 -1.10 -16.94
CA ALA A 86 6.45 -1.93 -18.04
C ALA A 86 6.26 -3.45 -17.81
N THR A 87 5.98 -3.90 -16.60
CA THR A 87 5.67 -5.31 -16.30
C THR A 87 4.27 -5.72 -16.76
N ASP A 88 3.34 -4.77 -16.93
CA ASP A 88 1.90 -4.99 -17.13
C ASP A 88 1.27 -5.93 -16.08
N TYR A 89 1.96 -6.13 -14.95
CA TYR A 89 1.50 -6.96 -13.85
C TYR A 89 0.78 -6.09 -12.81
N ARG A 90 -0.54 -5.97 -12.98
CA ARG A 90 -1.41 -5.08 -12.19
C ARG A 90 -1.27 -5.17 -10.67
N PRO A 91 -1.10 -6.37 -10.07
CA PRO A 91 -0.90 -6.46 -8.63
C PRO A 91 0.32 -5.68 -8.13
N LEU A 92 1.45 -5.75 -8.84
CA LEU A 92 2.64 -4.97 -8.50
C LEU A 92 2.41 -3.47 -8.66
N VAL A 93 1.69 -3.07 -9.71
CA VAL A 93 1.33 -1.66 -9.92
C VAL A 93 0.49 -1.16 -8.75
N ALA A 94 -0.49 -1.94 -8.27
CA ALA A 94 -1.31 -1.59 -7.12
C ALA A 94 -0.47 -1.41 -5.85
N GLU A 95 0.44 -2.36 -5.58
CA GLU A 95 1.36 -2.32 -4.43
C GLU A 95 2.27 -1.08 -4.48
N ALA A 96 2.83 -0.77 -5.65
CA ALA A 96 3.72 0.37 -5.85
C ALA A 96 2.99 1.72 -5.72
N GLU A 97 1.77 1.83 -6.25
CA GLU A 97 0.95 3.03 -6.11
C GLU A 97 0.51 3.27 -4.66
N LEU A 98 0.16 2.20 -3.93
CA LEU A 98 -0.15 2.31 -2.50
C LEU A 98 1.07 2.80 -1.71
N ALA A 99 2.26 2.28 -2.00
CA ALA A 99 3.49 2.74 -1.39
C ALA A 99 3.80 4.21 -1.75
N ARG A 100 3.58 4.61 -3.01
CA ARG A 100 3.77 5.98 -3.49
C ARG A 100 2.83 6.97 -2.79
N ALA A 101 1.58 6.58 -2.57
CA ALA A 101 0.63 7.37 -1.80
C ALA A 101 1.13 7.63 -0.38
N GLY A 102 1.68 6.60 0.29
CA GLY A 102 2.25 6.73 1.63
C GLY A 102 3.50 7.61 1.71
N ALA A 103 4.19 7.83 0.58
CA ALA A 103 5.36 8.69 0.46
C ALA A 103 5.05 10.07 -0.14
N SER A 104 3.78 10.41 -0.39
CA SER A 104 3.40 11.71 -0.93
C SER A 104 2.97 12.68 0.17
N GLU A 105 3.57 13.87 0.17
CA GLU A 105 3.18 14.97 1.07
C GLU A 105 2.03 15.82 0.51
N LEU A 106 1.81 15.77 -0.81
CA LEU A 106 0.76 16.53 -1.48
C LEU A 106 -0.55 15.74 -1.49
N PRO A 107 -1.65 16.27 -0.95
CA PRO A 107 -2.93 15.56 -0.89
C PRO A 107 -3.44 15.10 -2.25
N GLU A 108 -3.28 15.94 -3.28
CA GLU A 108 -3.73 15.65 -4.65
C GLU A 108 -2.95 14.48 -5.26
N GLU A 109 -1.63 14.43 -5.09
CA GLU A 109 -0.80 13.33 -5.57
C GLU A 109 -1.12 12.03 -4.82
N ARG A 110 -1.32 12.13 -3.50
CA ARG A 110 -1.72 11.00 -2.66
C ARG A 110 -3.05 10.42 -3.12
N ILE A 111 -4.06 11.25 -3.33
CA ILE A 111 -5.38 10.82 -3.81
C ILE A 111 -5.25 10.16 -5.19
N ALA A 112 -4.53 10.76 -6.13
CA ALA A 112 -4.35 10.19 -7.47
C ALA A 112 -3.67 8.82 -7.43
N ALA A 113 -2.65 8.65 -6.58
CA ALA A 113 -1.98 7.36 -6.38
C ALA A 113 -2.92 6.32 -5.76
N LEU A 114 -3.71 6.70 -4.75
CA LEU A 114 -4.69 5.80 -4.12
C LEU A 114 -5.80 5.38 -5.07
N GLU A 115 -6.33 6.30 -5.89
CA GLU A 115 -7.33 5.96 -6.90
C GLU A 115 -6.78 4.95 -7.92
N ARG A 116 -5.53 5.12 -8.35
CA ARG A 116 -4.88 4.16 -9.25
C ARG A 116 -4.61 2.83 -8.55
N ALA A 117 -4.16 2.84 -7.28
CA ALA A 117 -3.96 1.63 -6.48
C ALA A 117 -5.26 0.84 -6.34
N VAL A 118 -6.36 1.51 -5.97
CA VAL A 118 -7.71 0.91 -5.89
C VAL A 118 -8.07 0.25 -7.21
N TRP A 119 -7.98 0.99 -8.33
CA TRP A 119 -8.40 0.47 -9.64
C TRP A 119 -7.58 -0.76 -10.04
N MET A 120 -6.25 -0.71 -9.88
CA MET A 120 -5.37 -1.83 -10.22
C MET A 120 -5.60 -3.04 -9.32
N ALA A 121 -5.83 -2.81 -8.02
CA ALA A 121 -6.10 -3.87 -7.05
C ALA A 121 -7.44 -4.56 -7.31
N GLU A 122 -8.52 -3.81 -7.53
CA GLU A 122 -9.86 -4.35 -7.82
C GLU A 122 -9.84 -5.21 -9.10
N VAL A 123 -9.23 -4.72 -10.18
CA VAL A 123 -9.17 -5.44 -11.46
C VAL A 123 -8.31 -6.70 -11.38
N SER A 124 -7.35 -6.75 -10.47
CA SER A 124 -6.46 -7.91 -10.28
C SER A 124 -6.85 -8.82 -9.12
N HIS A 125 -7.96 -8.53 -8.44
CA HIS A 125 -8.42 -9.25 -7.24
C HIS A 125 -7.39 -9.24 -6.11
N HIS A 126 -6.65 -8.14 -5.99
CA HIS A 126 -5.71 -7.94 -4.90
C HIS A 126 -6.42 -7.30 -3.70
N ASP A 127 -7.36 -8.07 -3.10
CA ASP A 127 -8.31 -7.57 -2.09
C ASP A 127 -7.63 -6.89 -0.90
N ARG A 128 -6.47 -7.38 -0.47
CA ARG A 128 -5.72 -6.75 0.62
C ARG A 128 -5.28 -5.32 0.28
N VAL A 129 -4.68 -5.12 -0.88
CA VAL A 129 -4.26 -3.78 -1.33
C VAL A 129 -5.47 -2.91 -1.61
N ALA A 130 -6.56 -3.47 -2.15
CA ALA A 130 -7.80 -2.74 -2.37
C ALA A 130 -8.37 -2.19 -1.05
N ALA A 131 -8.43 -3.03 0.00
CA ALA A 131 -8.92 -2.60 1.31
C ALA A 131 -8.05 -1.49 1.93
N GLU A 132 -6.72 -1.67 1.93
CA GLU A 132 -5.79 -0.65 2.41
C GLU A 132 -5.91 0.66 1.63
N ALA A 133 -5.98 0.59 0.30
CA ALA A 133 -6.07 1.77 -0.54
C ALA A 133 -7.41 2.51 -0.37
N TRP A 134 -8.52 1.80 -0.22
CA TRP A 134 -9.83 2.40 0.06
C TRP A 134 -9.86 3.14 1.40
N VAL A 135 -9.34 2.53 2.47
CA VAL A 135 -9.25 3.17 3.79
C VAL A 135 -8.41 4.44 3.72
N GLN A 136 -7.21 4.36 3.14
CA GLN A 136 -6.35 5.53 2.97
C GLN A 136 -6.98 6.61 2.09
N LEU A 137 -7.80 6.23 1.11
CA LEU A 137 -8.51 7.20 0.26
C LEU A 137 -9.60 7.95 1.04
N VAL A 138 -10.33 7.28 1.95
CA VAL A 138 -11.26 7.94 2.88
C VAL A 138 -10.51 8.95 3.75
N GLU A 139 -9.41 8.53 4.40
CA GLU A 139 -8.56 9.38 5.23
C GLU A 139 -8.03 10.60 4.45
N ALA A 140 -7.47 10.37 3.25
CA ALA A 140 -6.86 11.42 2.44
C ALA A 140 -7.89 12.47 1.97
N ARG A 141 -9.10 12.04 1.63
CA ARG A 141 -10.19 12.94 1.21
C ARG A 141 -10.83 13.67 2.38
N GLY A 142 -11.04 12.96 3.51
CA GLY A 142 -11.68 13.53 4.70
C GLY A 142 -10.79 14.57 5.37
N THR A 143 -9.58 14.21 5.73
CA THR A 143 -8.68 15.05 6.51
C THR A 143 -7.69 15.86 5.67
N GLY A 144 -7.21 15.29 4.57
CA GLY A 144 -6.17 15.92 3.76
C GLY A 144 -6.68 16.95 2.75
N ALA A 145 -7.71 16.61 2.00
CA ALA A 145 -8.22 17.46 0.91
C ALA A 145 -9.54 18.18 1.23
N ASN A 146 -10.14 17.94 2.39
CA ASN A 146 -11.47 18.45 2.78
C ASN A 146 -12.59 18.07 1.78
N GLU A 147 -12.48 16.92 1.13
CA GLU A 147 -13.45 16.39 0.18
C GLU A 147 -14.47 15.48 0.88
N PHE A 148 -15.11 15.94 1.94
CA PHE A 148 -15.96 15.13 2.83
C PHE A 148 -17.04 14.31 2.10
N VAL A 149 -17.69 14.87 1.08
CA VAL A 149 -18.73 14.16 0.32
C VAL A 149 -18.13 12.95 -0.41
N ARG A 150 -16.98 13.13 -1.05
CA ARG A 150 -16.27 12.03 -1.75
C ARG A 150 -15.68 11.01 -0.77
N ALA A 151 -15.27 11.45 0.43
CA ALA A 151 -14.83 10.56 1.50
C ALA A 151 -16.00 9.66 1.92
N LEU A 152 -17.18 10.22 2.21
CA LEU A 152 -18.37 9.46 2.59
C LEU A 152 -18.81 8.47 1.49
N ASP A 153 -18.72 8.84 0.21
CA ASP A 153 -19.02 7.93 -0.90
C ASP A 153 -18.04 6.74 -0.96
N ALA A 154 -16.82 6.92 -0.46
CA ALA A 154 -15.80 5.87 -0.43
C ALA A 154 -15.94 4.91 0.77
N VAL A 155 -16.57 5.34 1.88
CA VAL A 155 -16.70 4.55 3.13
C VAL A 155 -17.35 3.18 2.86
N ALA A 156 -18.49 3.13 2.16
CA ALA A 156 -19.16 1.87 1.88
C ALA A 156 -18.31 0.89 1.04
N ARG A 157 -17.44 1.42 0.18
CA ARG A 157 -16.51 0.60 -0.62
C ARG A 157 -15.34 0.10 0.21
N ALA A 158 -14.81 0.93 1.10
CA ALA A 158 -13.78 0.55 2.06
C ALA A 158 -14.30 -0.56 2.97
N ASP A 159 -15.52 -0.40 3.49
CA ASP A 159 -16.20 -1.39 4.32
C ASP A 159 -16.34 -2.75 3.60
N ALA A 160 -16.88 -2.74 2.38
CA ALA A 160 -17.00 -3.95 1.56
C ALA A 160 -15.65 -4.60 1.24
N ALA A 161 -14.58 -3.80 1.03
CA ALA A 161 -13.24 -4.32 0.77
C ALA A 161 -12.64 -4.98 2.02
N ILE A 162 -12.86 -4.40 3.20
CA ILE A 162 -12.46 -5.02 4.48
C ILE A 162 -13.18 -6.35 4.71
N GLU A 163 -14.49 -6.45 4.40
CA GLU A 163 -15.23 -7.70 4.52
C GLU A 163 -14.67 -8.80 3.59
N ARG A 164 -14.24 -8.46 2.37
CA ARG A 164 -13.62 -9.45 1.45
C ARG A 164 -12.35 -10.10 1.99
N ILE A 165 -11.63 -9.41 2.88
CA ILE A 165 -10.43 -9.95 3.54
C ILE A 165 -10.71 -10.49 4.96
N ALA A 166 -11.91 -10.99 5.18
CA ALA A 166 -12.39 -11.57 6.45
C ALA A 166 -12.35 -10.58 7.65
N GLY A 167 -12.47 -9.27 7.38
CA GLY A 167 -12.60 -8.23 8.40
C GLY A 167 -11.30 -7.94 9.16
N ASP A 168 -10.41 -7.15 8.58
CA ASP A 168 -9.19 -6.73 9.27
C ASP A 168 -9.52 -5.70 10.37
N PRO A 169 -9.26 -6.01 11.65
CA PRO A 169 -9.62 -5.12 12.77
C PRO A 169 -8.89 -3.77 12.74
N GLU A 170 -7.65 -3.74 12.26
CA GLU A 170 -6.86 -2.51 12.19
C GLU A 170 -7.44 -1.56 11.12
N LEU A 171 -7.71 -2.09 9.93
CA LEU A 171 -8.35 -1.31 8.87
C LEU A 171 -9.75 -0.85 9.28
N ARG A 172 -10.49 -1.67 10.04
CA ARG A 172 -11.79 -1.30 10.59
C ARG A 172 -11.69 -0.09 11.52
N ILE A 173 -10.77 -0.13 12.49
CA ILE A 173 -10.55 0.98 13.42
C ILE A 173 -10.17 2.25 12.66
N ARG A 174 -9.28 2.15 11.67
CA ARG A 174 -8.87 3.30 10.87
C ARG A 174 -10.05 3.90 10.08
N LEU A 175 -10.90 3.05 9.50
CA LEU A 175 -12.08 3.52 8.79
C LEU A 175 -13.10 4.21 9.72
N ASP A 176 -13.27 3.71 10.95
CA ASP A 176 -14.23 4.26 11.93
C ASP A 176 -13.80 5.64 12.47
N VAL A 177 -12.52 6.00 12.39
CA VAL A 177 -11.98 7.28 12.87
C VAL A 177 -11.63 8.27 11.75
N ALA A 178 -11.75 7.87 10.46
CA ALA A 178 -11.45 8.70 9.28
C ALA A 178 -12.60 9.64 8.93
#